data_7cecf5cb21ec94686bdf90212ba0bcfb
#
_entry.id   7cecf5cb21ec94686bdf90212ba0bcfb
#
_cell.length_a   1.000
_cell.length_b   1.000
_cell.length_c   1.000
_cell.angle_alpha   90.00
_cell.angle_beta   90.00
_cell.angle_gamma   90.00
#
_symmetry.space_group_name_H-M   'P 1'
#
loop_
_entity.id
_entity.type
_entity.pdbx_description
1 polymer ?
#
loop_
_entity_poly.entity_id
_entity_poly.type
_entity_poly.pdbx_seq_one_letter_code
_entity_poly.pdbx_strand_id
1 'polypeptide(L)'
;AAFTALSPLQSFRFANDELIRKSFDDNFIWGVSTSAFQTEGAWNTDGKGESIWDRFSHQKGKIKNSDNADSSCNFYNLYSSDIELMRSLNINAFRFSLAWTRILPEGIGKVNQKGIDFYHRVIDQCLQMGIQPWITLYHWDLPQALEDKGGWTNREIINWFSEYADCCTRAYGNKVKNWM
;
A
#
# COMPACT_ATOMS: atom_id res chain seq x y z
N ALA A 1 35.83 18.59 -39.10
CA ALA A 1 35.22 18.22 -37.81
C ALA A 1 34.40 16.94 -38.03
N ALA A 2 34.95 15.82 -37.52
CA ALA A 2 34.26 14.51 -37.60
C ALA A 2 33.29 14.39 -36.43
N PHE A 3 32.02 14.23 -36.72
CA PHE A 3 31.00 13.81 -35.72
C PHE A 3 31.16 12.32 -35.48
N THR A 4 31.65 11.96 -34.33
CA THR A 4 31.62 10.57 -33.84
C THR A 4 30.18 10.24 -33.45
N ALA A 5 29.54 9.36 -34.20
CA ALA A 5 28.24 8.82 -33.86
C ALA A 5 28.38 8.04 -32.54
N LEU A 6 27.61 8.43 -31.55
CA LEU A 6 27.41 7.64 -30.33
C LEU A 6 26.80 6.30 -30.72
N SER A 7 27.49 5.23 -30.39
CA SER A 7 27.00 3.88 -30.57
C SER A 7 25.65 3.70 -29.87
N PRO A 8 24.70 2.95 -30.45
CA PRO A 8 23.43 2.70 -29.79
C PRO A 8 23.69 1.99 -28.46
N LEU A 9 23.05 2.48 -27.40
CA LEU A 9 22.96 1.79 -26.13
C LEU A 9 22.60 0.33 -26.42
N GLN A 10 23.56 -0.57 -26.19
CA GLN A 10 23.27 -1.99 -26.19
C GLN A 10 22.17 -2.19 -25.17
N SER A 11 20.96 -2.50 -25.65
CA SER A 11 19.93 -3.02 -24.81
C SER A 11 20.50 -4.26 -24.14
N PHE A 12 20.78 -4.18 -22.85
CA PHE A 12 21.00 -5.35 -22.03
C PHE A 12 19.69 -6.16 -22.08
N ARG A 13 19.55 -7.00 -23.11
CA ARG A 13 18.62 -8.10 -23.05
C ARG A 13 19.20 -9.00 -21.98
N PHE A 14 18.56 -9.04 -20.82
CA PHE A 14 18.77 -10.14 -19.91
C PHE A 14 18.44 -11.41 -20.72
N ALA A 15 19.49 -12.07 -21.17
CA ALA A 15 19.31 -13.37 -21.78
C ALA A 15 18.63 -14.22 -20.71
N ASN A 16 17.39 -14.62 -21.00
CA ASN A 16 16.65 -15.67 -20.33
C ASN A 16 15.83 -15.33 -19.09
N ASP A 17 14.91 -14.36 -19.16
CA ASP A 17 13.79 -14.29 -18.21
C ASP A 17 13.01 -15.62 -18.16
N GLU A 18 12.91 -16.34 -19.28
CA GLU A 18 12.34 -17.68 -19.33
C GLU A 18 13.16 -18.74 -18.59
N LEU A 19 14.49 -18.65 -18.64
CA LEU A 19 15.36 -19.61 -17.94
C LEU A 19 15.35 -19.39 -16.43
N ILE A 20 15.29 -18.14 -15.98
CA ILE A 20 15.22 -17.82 -14.54
C ILE A 20 13.91 -18.33 -13.95
N ARG A 21 12.77 -18.12 -14.61
CA ARG A 21 11.46 -18.62 -14.14
C ARG A 21 11.40 -20.14 -14.14
N LYS A 22 11.93 -20.82 -15.15
CA LYS A 22 12.02 -22.30 -15.19
C LYS A 22 12.91 -22.90 -14.11
N SER A 23 13.75 -22.09 -13.46
CA SER A 23 14.59 -22.54 -12.34
C SER A 23 13.84 -22.58 -11.00
N PHE A 24 12.62 -22.06 -10.95
CA PHE A 24 11.78 -22.08 -9.76
C PHE A 24 10.63 -23.09 -9.95
N ASP A 25 10.18 -23.64 -8.84
CA ASP A 25 9.00 -24.50 -8.80
C ASP A 25 7.76 -23.77 -9.35
N ASP A 26 6.83 -24.48 -9.98
CA ASP A 26 5.58 -23.91 -10.52
C ASP A 26 4.72 -23.25 -9.44
N ASN A 27 4.90 -23.63 -8.17
CA ASN A 27 4.22 -23.03 -7.03
C ASN A 27 4.96 -21.80 -6.45
N PHE A 28 6.08 -21.40 -7.05
CA PHE A 28 6.82 -20.23 -6.55
C PHE A 28 6.00 -18.96 -6.68
N ILE A 29 5.91 -18.21 -5.56
CA ILE A 29 5.10 -16.99 -5.49
C ILE A 29 5.94 -15.78 -5.92
N TRP A 30 5.61 -15.21 -7.07
CA TRP A 30 6.15 -13.94 -7.54
C TRP A 30 5.30 -12.80 -7.05
N GLY A 31 5.81 -12.00 -6.13
CA GLY A 31 5.06 -10.93 -5.49
C GLY A 31 5.73 -9.56 -5.59
N VAL A 32 4.91 -8.53 -5.50
CA VAL A 32 5.33 -7.14 -5.31
C VAL A 32 4.72 -6.60 -4.03
N SER A 33 5.27 -5.52 -3.49
CA SER A 33 4.73 -4.93 -2.28
C SER A 33 4.73 -3.41 -2.31
N THR A 34 3.71 -2.84 -1.65
CA THR A 34 3.56 -1.40 -1.41
C THR A 34 3.15 -1.15 0.04
N SER A 35 3.12 0.13 0.43
CA SER A 35 2.50 0.55 1.69
C SER A 35 1.60 1.77 1.47
N ALA A 36 0.56 1.89 2.28
CA ALA A 36 -0.49 2.87 2.10
C ALA A 36 0.05 4.30 2.00
N PHE A 37 0.77 4.78 3.01
CA PHE A 37 1.30 6.14 3.02
C PHE A 37 2.23 6.42 1.83
N GLN A 38 3.05 5.43 1.43
CA GLN A 38 4.05 5.62 0.38
C GLN A 38 3.48 5.66 -1.03
N THR A 39 2.28 5.11 -1.27
CA THR A 39 1.78 4.95 -2.63
C THR A 39 0.37 5.48 -2.88
N GLU A 40 -0.50 5.50 -1.87
CA GLU A 40 -1.92 5.81 -2.11
C GLU A 40 -2.16 7.25 -2.55
N GLY A 41 -1.52 8.23 -1.93
CA GLY A 41 -1.93 9.63 -2.05
C GLY A 41 -3.33 9.85 -1.47
N ALA A 42 -4.08 10.79 -2.01
CA ALA A 42 -5.45 11.11 -1.57
C ALA A 42 -5.58 11.25 -0.04
N TRP A 43 -4.62 11.95 0.57
CA TRP A 43 -4.37 11.98 2.01
C TRP A 43 -5.55 12.47 2.85
N ASN A 44 -6.42 13.32 2.30
CA ASN A 44 -7.61 13.88 2.96
C ASN A 44 -8.93 13.54 2.23
N THR A 45 -8.89 12.52 1.35
CA THR A 45 -10.04 12.17 0.51
C THR A 45 -10.92 11.14 1.21
N ASP A 46 -12.25 11.22 0.96
CA ASP A 46 -13.27 10.26 1.41
C ASP A 46 -13.28 10.01 2.91
N GLY A 47 -12.95 11.04 3.69
CA GLY A 47 -13.01 10.98 5.15
C GLY A 47 -11.82 10.27 5.81
N LYS A 48 -10.70 10.08 5.09
CA LYS A 48 -9.45 9.62 5.70
C LYS A 48 -9.01 10.61 6.79
N GLY A 49 -8.66 10.09 7.96
CA GLY A 49 -8.04 10.86 9.04
C GLY A 49 -6.55 11.12 8.79
N GLU A 50 -5.99 12.01 9.58
CA GLU A 50 -4.56 12.35 9.52
C GLU A 50 -3.71 11.26 10.18
N SER A 51 -2.63 10.84 9.51
CA SER A 51 -1.58 10.00 10.10
C SER A 51 -0.42 10.83 10.65
N ILE A 52 0.44 10.20 11.46
CA ILE A 52 1.66 10.85 11.95
C ILE A 52 2.56 11.32 10.79
N TRP A 53 2.58 10.58 9.68
CA TRP A 53 3.36 10.94 8.50
C TRP A 53 2.73 12.09 7.71
N ASP A 54 1.40 12.18 7.63
CA ASP A 54 0.72 13.34 7.05
C ASP A 54 1.09 14.59 7.85
N ARG A 55 0.96 14.55 9.19
CA ARG A 55 1.35 15.64 10.09
C ARG A 55 2.81 16.02 9.94
N PHE A 56 3.71 15.04 9.96
CA PHE A 56 5.14 15.28 9.88
C PHE A 56 5.55 15.91 8.55
N SER A 57 5.04 15.40 7.42
CA SER A 57 5.42 15.90 6.09
C SER A 57 4.88 17.30 5.80
N HIS A 58 3.77 17.70 6.41
CA HIS A 58 3.23 19.06 6.27
C HIS A 58 3.91 20.09 7.19
N GLN A 59 4.74 19.69 8.14
CA GLN A 59 5.48 20.61 8.98
C GLN A 59 6.65 21.23 8.23
N LYS A 60 6.68 22.58 8.16
CA LYS A 60 7.76 23.34 7.50
C LYS A 60 9.14 22.93 8.03
N GLY A 61 10.04 22.58 7.12
CA GLY A 61 11.43 22.26 7.43
C GLY A 61 11.69 20.84 7.92
N LYS A 62 10.67 19.97 8.02
CA LYS A 62 10.82 18.56 8.38
C LYS A 62 11.25 17.70 7.19
N ILE A 63 10.77 18.01 6.02
CA ILE A 63 11.09 17.29 4.78
C ILE A 63 11.85 18.24 3.85
N LYS A 64 12.89 17.73 3.18
CA LYS A 64 13.66 18.47 2.17
C LYS A 64 12.69 18.92 1.06
N ASN A 65 12.84 20.15 0.60
CA ASN A 65 12.01 20.79 -0.42
C ASN A 65 10.51 20.89 -0.07
N SER A 66 10.12 20.60 1.17
CA SER A 66 8.72 20.49 1.60
C SER A 66 7.94 19.43 0.79
N ASP A 67 8.61 18.38 0.33
CA ASP A 67 7.97 17.26 -0.35
C ASP A 67 7.02 16.54 0.62
N ASN A 68 5.90 16.04 0.11
CA ASN A 68 4.90 15.31 0.88
C ASN A 68 4.32 14.15 0.06
N ALA A 69 3.46 13.36 0.68
CA ALA A 69 2.83 12.20 0.06
C ALA A 69 1.37 12.45 -0.37
N ASP A 70 0.95 13.71 -0.52
CA ASP A 70 -0.45 14.05 -0.80
C ASP A 70 -1.00 13.39 -2.07
N SER A 71 -0.17 13.32 -3.10
CA SER A 71 -0.45 12.61 -4.34
C SER A 71 0.29 11.28 -4.42
N SER A 72 1.53 11.23 -3.94
CA SER A 72 2.40 10.05 -3.98
C SER A 72 2.39 9.38 -5.38
N CYS A 73 2.23 8.04 -5.46
CA CYS A 73 2.03 7.32 -6.71
C CYS A 73 0.56 7.34 -7.18
N ASN A 74 -0.31 7.99 -6.43
CA ASN A 74 -1.74 8.11 -6.73
C ASN A 74 -2.47 6.76 -6.84
N PHE A 75 -2.01 5.76 -6.10
CA PHE A 75 -2.58 4.41 -6.13
C PHE A 75 -4.07 4.41 -5.77
N TYR A 76 -4.51 5.34 -4.90
CA TYR A 76 -5.92 5.47 -4.57
C TYR A 76 -6.84 5.60 -5.79
N ASN A 77 -6.39 6.30 -6.82
CA ASN A 77 -7.13 6.48 -8.07
C ASN A 77 -6.70 5.51 -9.17
N LEU A 78 -5.45 5.04 -9.16
CA LEU A 78 -4.85 4.25 -10.24
C LEU A 78 -4.77 2.75 -9.93
N TYR A 79 -5.25 2.28 -8.77
CA TYR A 79 -5.12 0.89 -8.34
C TYR A 79 -5.54 -0.13 -9.41
N SER A 80 -6.57 0.18 -10.21
CA SER A 80 -7.06 -0.74 -11.24
C SER A 80 -6.01 -0.97 -12.33
N SER A 81 -5.44 0.12 -12.88
CA SER A 81 -4.39 0.03 -13.91
C SER A 81 -3.09 -0.58 -13.35
N ASP A 82 -2.76 -0.28 -12.09
CA ASP A 82 -1.56 -0.82 -11.46
C ASP A 82 -1.69 -2.34 -11.25
N ILE A 83 -2.86 -2.83 -10.85
CA ILE A 83 -3.12 -4.27 -10.71
C ILE A 83 -3.14 -4.97 -12.08
N GLU A 84 -3.68 -4.33 -13.12
CA GLU A 84 -3.61 -4.84 -14.50
C GLU A 84 -2.15 -4.94 -14.98
N LEU A 85 -1.31 -3.94 -14.66
CA LEU A 85 0.12 -3.98 -14.94
C LEU A 85 0.81 -5.15 -14.21
N MET A 86 0.51 -5.35 -12.92
CA MET A 86 1.02 -6.50 -12.16
C MET A 86 0.66 -7.82 -12.84
N ARG A 87 -0.57 -7.96 -13.31
CA ARG A 87 -1.02 -9.16 -14.05
C ARG A 87 -0.24 -9.34 -15.36
N SER A 88 -0.01 -8.27 -16.11
CA SER A 88 0.76 -8.33 -17.37
C SER A 88 2.21 -8.78 -17.16
N LEU A 89 2.77 -8.50 -15.98
CA LEU A 89 4.09 -8.93 -15.55
C LEU A 89 4.11 -10.35 -14.94
N ASN A 90 2.98 -11.07 -14.97
CA ASN A 90 2.79 -12.37 -14.35
C ASN A 90 3.08 -12.38 -12.84
N ILE A 91 2.81 -11.29 -12.14
CA ILE A 91 2.83 -11.24 -10.67
C ILE A 91 1.59 -11.97 -10.16
N ASN A 92 1.77 -12.85 -9.16
CA ASN A 92 0.68 -13.66 -8.61
C ASN A 92 0.41 -13.41 -7.12
N ALA A 93 1.16 -12.49 -6.50
CA ALA A 93 0.90 -12.02 -5.15
C ALA A 93 1.16 -10.52 -5.02
N PHE A 94 0.29 -9.82 -4.30
CA PHE A 94 0.46 -8.41 -4.01
C PHE A 94 0.30 -8.16 -2.51
N ARG A 95 1.38 -7.72 -1.85
CA ARG A 95 1.35 -7.27 -0.46
C ARG A 95 1.15 -5.77 -0.41
N PHE A 96 0.14 -5.32 0.31
CA PHE A 96 -0.10 -3.91 0.56
C PHE A 96 -0.56 -3.69 2.00
N SER A 97 -0.32 -2.50 2.54
CA SER A 97 -0.86 -2.16 3.86
C SER A 97 -2.19 -1.44 3.74
N LEU A 98 -3.00 -1.56 4.78
CA LEU A 98 -4.19 -0.73 4.96
C LEU A 98 -3.79 0.55 5.70
N ALA A 99 -4.27 1.72 5.26
CA ALA A 99 -4.18 2.93 6.04
C ALA A 99 -5.20 2.86 7.19
N TRP A 100 -4.72 2.72 8.42
CA TRP A 100 -5.59 2.69 9.61
C TRP A 100 -6.53 3.90 9.64
N THR A 101 -6.00 5.09 9.33
CA THR A 101 -6.76 6.34 9.27
C THR A 101 -7.83 6.40 8.18
N ARG A 102 -7.73 5.56 7.16
CA ARG A 102 -8.76 5.46 6.13
C ARG A 102 -9.95 4.62 6.60
N ILE A 103 -9.71 3.64 7.46
CA ILE A 103 -10.72 2.73 8.01
C ILE A 103 -11.34 3.30 9.29
N LEU A 104 -10.50 3.75 10.22
CA LEU A 104 -10.89 4.42 11.47
C LEU A 104 -10.19 5.79 11.52
N PRO A 105 -10.81 6.87 11.06
CA PRO A 105 -10.17 8.18 10.93
C PRO A 105 -9.55 8.72 12.20
N GLU A 106 -10.19 8.48 13.36
CA GLU A 106 -9.69 8.84 14.69
C GLU A 106 -8.89 7.69 15.36
N GLY A 107 -8.61 6.62 14.60
CA GLY A 107 -7.93 5.43 15.08
C GLY A 107 -8.83 4.43 15.83
N ILE A 108 -9.96 4.88 16.35
CA ILE A 108 -10.96 4.11 17.11
C ILE A 108 -12.38 4.58 16.78
N GLY A 109 -13.38 3.78 17.13
CA GLY A 109 -14.78 4.16 17.15
C GLY A 109 -15.41 4.13 15.75
N LYS A 110 -15.76 5.26 15.17
CA LYS A 110 -16.56 5.30 13.94
C LYS A 110 -15.80 4.77 12.72
N VAL A 111 -16.32 3.70 12.14
CA VAL A 111 -15.80 3.14 10.87
C VAL A 111 -16.14 4.07 9.70
N ASN A 112 -15.16 4.33 8.86
CA ASN A 112 -15.33 5.04 7.59
C ASN A 112 -15.65 4.04 6.46
N GLN A 113 -16.92 3.95 6.08
CA GLN A 113 -17.37 2.99 5.07
C GLN A 113 -16.68 3.20 3.72
N LYS A 114 -16.41 4.44 3.32
CA LYS A 114 -15.71 4.73 2.06
C LYS A 114 -14.29 4.15 2.04
N GLY A 115 -13.61 4.15 3.18
CA GLY A 115 -12.31 3.50 3.34
C GLY A 115 -12.41 1.98 3.23
N ILE A 116 -13.41 1.38 3.88
CA ILE A 116 -13.71 -0.05 3.76
C ILE A 116 -13.97 -0.42 2.29
N ASP A 117 -14.83 0.34 1.61
CA ASP A 117 -15.21 0.08 0.22
C ASP A 117 -14.02 0.23 -0.75
N PHE A 118 -13.11 1.15 -0.49
CA PHE A 118 -11.89 1.28 -1.29
C PHE A 118 -11.06 -0.01 -1.28
N TYR A 119 -10.76 -0.54 -0.10
CA TYR A 119 -9.98 -1.77 -0.02
C TYR A 119 -10.76 -3.00 -0.50
N HIS A 120 -12.09 -3.03 -0.40
CA HIS A 120 -12.88 -4.06 -1.08
C HIS A 120 -12.64 -4.05 -2.59
N ARG A 121 -12.64 -2.87 -3.23
CA ARG A 121 -12.37 -2.76 -4.67
C ARG A 121 -10.96 -3.24 -5.03
N VAL A 122 -9.95 -2.86 -4.24
CA VAL A 122 -8.56 -3.30 -4.45
C VAL A 122 -8.44 -4.82 -4.34
N ILE A 123 -9.01 -5.41 -3.28
CA ILE A 123 -8.98 -6.85 -3.03
C ILE A 123 -9.70 -7.60 -4.14
N ASP A 124 -10.89 -7.14 -4.52
CA ASP A 124 -11.71 -7.78 -5.56
C ASP A 124 -11.01 -7.75 -6.92
N GLN A 125 -10.37 -6.63 -7.26
CA GLN A 125 -9.57 -6.53 -8.48
C GLN A 125 -8.38 -7.50 -8.47
N CYS A 126 -7.64 -7.60 -7.36
CA CYS A 126 -6.57 -8.57 -7.23
C CYS A 126 -7.05 -9.99 -7.50
N LEU A 127 -8.14 -10.39 -6.84
CA LEU A 127 -8.71 -11.73 -6.98
C LEU A 127 -9.22 -12.01 -8.40
N GLN A 128 -9.86 -11.03 -9.04
CA GLN A 128 -10.31 -11.12 -10.44
C GLN A 128 -9.15 -11.32 -11.42
N MET A 129 -8.00 -10.70 -11.12
CA MET A 129 -6.77 -10.84 -11.93
C MET A 129 -5.93 -12.07 -11.55
N GLY A 130 -6.40 -12.91 -10.61
CA GLY A 130 -5.66 -14.08 -10.14
C GLY A 130 -4.43 -13.74 -9.31
N ILE A 131 -4.42 -12.56 -8.68
CA ILE A 131 -3.35 -12.09 -7.80
C ILE A 131 -3.80 -12.29 -6.35
N GLN A 132 -3.01 -13.01 -5.56
CA GLN A 132 -3.28 -13.21 -4.13
C GLN A 132 -3.04 -11.92 -3.34
N PRO A 133 -4.04 -11.38 -2.62
CA PRO A 133 -3.81 -10.26 -1.70
C PRO A 133 -3.14 -10.73 -0.41
N TRP A 134 -2.10 -10.02 0.00
CA TRP A 134 -1.40 -10.16 1.27
C TRP A 134 -1.53 -8.83 2.01
N ILE A 135 -2.26 -8.81 3.11
CA ILE A 135 -2.58 -7.56 3.81
C ILE A 135 -1.67 -7.37 5.02
N THR A 136 -1.00 -6.22 5.04
CA THR A 136 -0.31 -5.72 6.22
C THR A 136 -1.24 -4.76 6.96
N LEU A 137 -1.59 -5.06 8.20
CA LEU A 137 -2.51 -4.24 8.98
C LEU A 137 -1.95 -2.85 9.29
N TYR A 138 -0.66 -2.77 9.61
CA TYR A 138 -0.01 -1.53 10.00
C TYR A 138 1.36 -1.40 9.35
N HIS A 139 1.62 -0.29 8.66
CA HIS A 139 2.92 0.02 8.08
C HIS A 139 3.37 1.44 8.42
N TRP A 140 3.43 1.73 9.72
CA TRP A 140 4.05 2.90 10.34
C TRP A 140 3.28 4.22 10.18
N ASP A 141 2.05 4.18 9.71
CA ASP A 141 1.15 5.32 9.49
C ASP A 141 0.06 5.40 10.59
N LEU A 142 0.54 5.47 11.86
CA LEU A 142 -0.34 5.57 13.03
C LEU A 142 -1.30 6.78 12.90
N PRO A 143 -2.58 6.61 13.25
CA PRO A 143 -3.48 7.75 13.36
C PRO A 143 -2.94 8.83 14.31
N GLN A 144 -2.88 10.07 13.84
CA GLN A 144 -2.38 11.17 14.65
C GLN A 144 -3.19 11.35 15.94
N ALA A 145 -4.49 11.11 15.89
CA ALA A 145 -5.36 11.16 17.08
C ALA A 145 -4.97 10.14 18.17
N LEU A 146 -4.33 9.03 17.81
CA LEU A 146 -3.79 8.07 18.77
C LEU A 146 -2.39 8.48 19.23
N GLU A 147 -1.57 9.04 18.34
CA GLU A 147 -0.25 9.58 18.72
C GLU A 147 -0.39 10.71 19.74
N ASP A 148 -1.37 11.61 19.56
CA ASP A 148 -1.66 12.69 20.50
C ASP A 148 -2.10 12.19 21.89
N LYS A 149 -2.47 10.90 22.00
CA LYS A 149 -2.78 10.20 23.26
C LYS A 149 -1.59 9.35 23.79
N GLY A 150 -0.42 9.47 23.17
CA GLY A 150 0.81 8.76 23.55
C GLY A 150 1.17 7.57 22.64
N GLY A 151 0.36 7.27 21.60
CA GLY A 151 0.67 6.32 20.57
C GLY A 151 1.13 4.95 21.08
N TRP A 152 2.22 4.44 20.52
CA TRP A 152 2.80 3.14 20.91
C TRP A 152 3.34 3.07 22.34
N THR A 153 3.55 4.20 23.02
CA THR A 153 3.97 4.23 24.44
C THR A 153 2.79 4.17 25.40
N ASN A 154 1.56 4.39 24.91
CA ASN A 154 0.35 4.24 25.70
C ASN A 154 -0.11 2.77 25.71
N ARG A 155 -0.35 2.21 26.91
CA ARG A 155 -0.80 0.82 27.06
C ARG A 155 -2.11 0.52 26.33
N GLU A 156 -2.98 1.51 26.19
CA GLU A 156 -4.26 1.39 25.48
C GLU A 156 -4.10 1.06 23.97
N ILE A 157 -2.91 1.21 23.42
CA ILE A 157 -2.65 0.84 22.01
C ILE A 157 -3.01 -0.62 21.72
N ILE A 158 -2.92 -1.50 22.72
CA ILE A 158 -3.29 -2.91 22.59
C ILE A 158 -4.78 -3.04 22.24
N ASN A 159 -5.64 -2.28 22.93
CA ASN A 159 -7.07 -2.28 22.72
C ASN A 159 -7.41 -1.62 21.37
N TRP A 160 -6.78 -0.47 21.08
CA TRP A 160 -6.99 0.27 19.83
C TRP A 160 -6.59 -0.55 18.60
N PHE A 161 -5.43 -1.20 18.66
CA PHE A 161 -4.97 -2.05 17.56
C PHE A 161 -5.84 -3.29 17.40
N SER A 162 -6.29 -3.89 18.51
CA SER A 162 -7.19 -5.05 18.48
C SER A 162 -8.55 -4.69 17.84
N GLU A 163 -9.12 -3.53 18.17
CA GLU A 163 -10.36 -3.03 17.55
C GLU A 163 -10.20 -2.84 16.04
N TYR A 164 -9.10 -2.21 15.64
CA TYR A 164 -8.77 -2.01 14.23
C TYR A 164 -8.59 -3.34 13.48
N ALA A 165 -7.82 -4.27 14.05
CA ALA A 165 -7.58 -5.58 13.47
C ALA A 165 -8.88 -6.39 13.32
N ASP A 166 -9.76 -6.36 14.34
CA ASP A 166 -11.08 -6.98 14.29
C ASP A 166 -11.95 -6.36 13.18
N CYS A 167 -11.97 -5.03 13.07
CA CYS A 167 -12.68 -4.33 12.01
C CYS A 167 -12.21 -4.78 10.61
N CYS A 168 -10.90 -4.83 10.39
CA CYS A 168 -10.32 -5.26 9.11
C CYS A 168 -10.61 -6.73 8.79
N THR A 169 -10.44 -7.61 9.77
CA THR A 169 -10.65 -9.05 9.56
C THR A 169 -12.12 -9.39 9.36
N ARG A 170 -13.05 -8.71 9.98
CA ARG A 170 -14.47 -8.84 9.69
C ARG A 170 -14.82 -8.36 8.29
N ALA A 171 -14.22 -7.25 7.84
CA ALA A 171 -14.49 -6.70 6.52
C ALA A 171 -13.95 -7.60 5.40
N TYR A 172 -12.74 -8.14 5.54
CA TYR A 172 -12.03 -8.76 4.41
C TYR A 172 -11.69 -10.24 4.60
N GLY A 173 -11.84 -10.80 5.80
CA GLY A 173 -11.37 -12.15 6.14
C GLY A 173 -11.99 -13.29 5.32
N ASN A 174 -13.16 -13.07 4.73
CA ASN A 174 -13.78 -14.02 3.80
C ASN A 174 -13.04 -14.13 2.46
N LYS A 175 -12.29 -13.09 2.07
CA LYS A 175 -11.55 -12.98 0.80
C LYS A 175 -10.03 -13.09 0.96
N VAL A 176 -9.50 -12.60 2.07
CA VAL A 176 -8.06 -12.52 2.34
C VAL A 176 -7.62 -13.66 3.26
N LYS A 177 -6.56 -14.37 2.85
CA LYS A 177 -6.01 -15.50 3.62
C LYS A 177 -4.67 -15.16 4.28
N ASN A 178 -3.96 -14.16 3.76
CA ASN A 178 -2.60 -13.82 4.19
C ASN A 178 -2.61 -12.46 4.88
N TRP A 179 -2.27 -12.45 6.17
CA TRP A 179 -2.26 -11.28 7.05
C TRP A 179 -0.91 -11.12 7.73
N MET A 180 -0.47 -9.87 7.89
CA MET A 180 0.75 -9.48 8.58
C MET A 180 0.50 -8.32 9.54
#